data_27535227e9e22bb3560b57d47ea5753a
#
_entry.id   27535227e9e22bb3560b57d47ea5753a
#
_cell.length_a   1.000
_cell.length_b   1.000
_cell.length_c   1.000
_cell.angle_alpha   90.00
_cell.angle_beta   90.00
_cell.angle_gamma   90.00
#
_symmetry.space_group_name_H-M   'P 1'
#
loop_
_entity.id
_entity.type
_entity.pdbx_description
1 polymer ?
#
loop_
_entity_poly.entity_id
_entity_poly.type
_entity_poly.pdbx_seq_one_letter_code
_entity_poly.pdbx_strand_id
1 'polypeptide(L)'
;REALRSIDLAAARVREGTSIVIFPEGTRTADGTLQSFKKGGFHLAIKSKRPIVPVSVSGTFAILPKKGFRMRPQTVLIYVGDPVPTEDISLRDRDWLISEIRRRIQEKLPPVEKGEPEPIKVKPTAAESKHS
;
A
#
# COMPACT_ATOMS: atom_id res chain seq x y z
N ARG A 1 11.50 6.10 -18.40
CA ARG A 1 12.01 7.42 -17.98
C ARG A 1 10.90 8.37 -17.53
N GLU A 2 9.77 8.45 -18.23
CA GLU A 2 8.64 9.33 -17.83
C GLU A 2 8.00 8.93 -16.49
N ALA A 3 7.80 7.64 -16.23
CA ALA A 3 7.24 7.15 -14.96
C ALA A 3 8.09 7.54 -13.74
N LEU A 4 9.42 7.56 -13.87
CA LEU A 4 10.33 7.99 -12.79
C LEU A 4 10.23 9.49 -12.54
N ARG A 5 10.13 10.30 -13.60
CA ARG A 5 9.93 11.76 -13.47
C ARG A 5 8.60 12.10 -12.78
N SER A 6 7.55 11.36 -13.10
CA SER A 6 6.25 11.53 -12.45
C SER A 6 6.30 11.21 -10.96
N ILE A 7 7.05 10.17 -10.58
CA ILE A 7 7.27 9.82 -9.17
C ILE A 7 8.08 10.92 -8.45
N ASP A 8 9.11 11.45 -9.08
CA ASP A 8 9.95 12.52 -8.49
C ASP A 8 9.15 13.80 -8.26
N LEU A 9 8.33 14.19 -9.24
CA LEU A 9 7.46 15.35 -9.12
C LEU A 9 6.41 15.15 -8.02
N ALA A 10 5.77 13.98 -7.96
CA ALA A 10 4.82 13.66 -6.92
C ALA A 10 5.47 13.64 -5.53
N ALA A 11 6.69 13.09 -5.40
CA ALA A 11 7.43 13.09 -4.14
C ALA A 11 7.77 14.51 -3.67
N ALA A 12 8.10 15.42 -4.59
CA ALA A 12 8.33 16.83 -4.27
C ALA A 12 7.06 17.49 -3.70
N ARG A 13 5.90 17.26 -4.31
CA ARG A 13 4.61 17.77 -3.83
C ARG A 13 4.26 17.24 -2.44
N VAL A 14 4.54 15.96 -2.18
CA VAL A 14 4.32 15.36 -0.86
C VAL A 14 5.24 16.00 0.19
N ARG A 15 6.50 16.27 -0.15
CA ARG A 15 7.43 17.00 0.76
C ARG A 15 6.92 18.40 1.09
N GLU A 16 6.29 19.06 0.15
CA GLU A 16 5.67 20.39 0.32
C GLU A 16 4.37 20.39 1.13
N GLY A 17 3.89 19.23 1.56
CA GLY A 17 2.70 19.09 2.42
C GLY A 17 1.44 18.56 1.73
N THR A 18 1.51 18.21 0.45
CA THR A 18 0.38 17.57 -0.24
C THR A 18 0.23 16.13 0.24
N SER A 19 -0.99 15.72 0.61
CA SER A 19 -1.33 14.33 0.88
C SER A 19 -1.78 13.62 -0.40
N ILE A 20 -1.35 12.38 -0.59
CA ILE A 20 -1.71 11.55 -1.73
C ILE A 20 -2.37 10.27 -1.24
N VAL A 21 -3.51 9.91 -1.80
CA VAL A 21 -4.15 8.61 -1.60
C VAL A 21 -3.70 7.67 -2.71
N ILE A 22 -3.26 6.47 -2.33
CA ILE A 22 -2.78 5.45 -3.25
C ILE A 22 -3.56 4.16 -3.03
N PHE A 23 -4.04 3.56 -4.11
CA PHE A 23 -4.60 2.21 -4.13
C PHE A 23 -3.52 1.26 -4.65
N PRO A 24 -2.76 0.59 -3.76
CA PRO A 24 -1.54 -0.10 -4.16
C PRO A 24 -1.77 -1.35 -5.00
N GLU A 25 -2.97 -1.90 -4.99
CA GLU A 25 -3.36 -3.03 -5.86
C GLU A 25 -3.38 -2.62 -7.34
N GLY A 26 -3.60 -1.34 -7.65
CA GLY A 26 -3.64 -0.78 -9.00
C GLY A 26 -4.87 -1.18 -9.83
N THR A 27 -5.76 -1.99 -9.28
CA THR A 27 -7.02 -2.41 -9.91
C THR A 27 -8.02 -2.84 -8.85
N ARG A 28 -9.29 -2.96 -9.23
CA ARG A 28 -10.30 -3.58 -8.36
C ARG A 28 -10.08 -5.11 -8.33
N THR A 29 -10.30 -5.71 -7.17
CA THR A 29 -10.27 -7.17 -7.04
C THR A 29 -11.37 -7.84 -7.85
N ALA A 30 -11.12 -9.07 -8.29
CA ALA A 30 -12.11 -9.88 -9.01
C ALA A 30 -12.98 -10.74 -8.06
N ASP A 31 -12.47 -11.06 -6.89
CA ASP A 31 -13.05 -12.00 -5.92
C ASP A 31 -13.30 -11.38 -4.52
N GLY A 32 -12.99 -10.10 -4.35
CA GLY A 32 -13.15 -9.39 -3.08
C GLY A 32 -11.95 -9.51 -2.15
N THR A 33 -10.90 -10.26 -2.51
CA THR A 33 -9.72 -10.43 -1.67
C THR A 33 -8.63 -9.41 -1.95
N LEU A 34 -7.82 -9.11 -0.94
CA LEU A 34 -6.67 -8.20 -1.06
C LEU A 34 -5.61 -8.80 -1.98
N GLN A 35 -5.30 -8.09 -3.05
CA GLN A 35 -4.33 -8.50 -4.07
C GLN A 35 -2.90 -8.09 -3.68
N SER A 36 -1.94 -8.47 -4.51
CA SER A 36 -0.56 -8.03 -4.38
C SER A 36 -0.42 -6.53 -4.65
N PHE A 37 0.55 -5.89 -3.98
CA PHE A 37 0.76 -4.46 -4.10
C PHE A 37 1.80 -4.10 -5.18
N LYS A 38 1.51 -3.06 -5.93
CA LYS A 38 2.42 -2.49 -6.94
C LYS A 38 3.49 -1.62 -6.28
N LYS A 39 4.68 -1.62 -6.85
CA LYS A 39 5.87 -0.98 -6.26
C LYS A 39 5.88 0.56 -6.33
N GLY A 40 5.17 1.15 -7.29
CA GLY A 40 5.27 2.58 -7.61
C GLY A 40 4.92 3.52 -6.45
N GLY A 41 3.83 3.26 -5.75
CA GLY A 41 3.42 4.07 -4.59
C GLY A 41 4.43 4.03 -3.43
N PHE A 42 5.05 2.88 -3.22
CA PHE A 42 6.10 2.73 -2.19
C PHE A 42 7.40 3.44 -2.57
N HIS A 43 7.73 3.47 -3.86
CA HIS A 43 8.84 4.26 -4.38
C HIS A 43 8.65 5.75 -4.09
N LEU A 44 7.43 6.25 -4.35
CA LEU A 44 7.05 7.62 -4.03
C LEU A 44 7.18 7.91 -2.53
N ALA A 45 6.64 7.05 -1.68
CA ALA A 45 6.71 7.20 -0.23
C ALA A 45 8.15 7.26 0.28
N ILE A 46 9.02 6.34 -0.17
CA ILE A 46 10.44 6.31 0.18
C ILE A 46 11.14 7.60 -0.26
N LYS A 47 10.89 8.07 -1.49
CA LYS A 47 11.47 9.31 -2.00
C LYS A 47 10.97 10.56 -1.29
N SER A 48 9.71 10.58 -0.89
CA SER A 48 9.13 11.73 -0.19
C SER A 48 9.58 11.86 1.25
N LYS A 49 10.06 10.76 1.87
CA LYS A 49 10.41 10.71 3.29
C LYS A 49 9.25 11.09 4.23
N ARG A 50 8.02 10.89 3.76
CA ARG A 50 6.81 11.13 4.54
C ARG A 50 6.17 9.82 4.96
N PRO A 51 5.53 9.76 6.14
CA PRO A 51 4.95 8.52 6.64
C PRO A 51 3.84 7.98 5.73
N ILE A 52 3.71 6.66 5.71
CA ILE A 52 2.56 5.97 5.11
C ILE A 52 1.52 5.73 6.19
N VAL A 53 0.28 6.10 5.93
CA VAL A 53 -0.85 5.74 6.77
C VAL A 53 -1.59 4.57 6.10
N PRO A 54 -1.51 3.34 6.66
CA PRO A 54 -2.25 2.22 6.11
C PRO A 54 -3.74 2.39 6.39
N VAL A 55 -4.55 2.24 5.36
CA VAL A 55 -6.02 2.32 5.47
C VAL A 55 -6.63 1.04 4.92
N SER A 56 -7.39 0.35 5.75
CA SER A 56 -8.14 -0.84 5.36
C SER A 56 -9.59 -0.47 5.06
N VAL A 57 -10.08 -0.88 3.90
CA VAL A 57 -11.46 -0.63 3.46
C VAL A 57 -12.13 -1.97 3.19
N SER A 58 -13.21 -2.25 3.89
CA SER A 58 -13.96 -3.51 3.83
C SER A 58 -15.40 -3.27 3.36
N GLY A 59 -15.95 -4.25 2.64
CA GLY A 59 -17.36 -4.23 2.19
C GLY A 59 -17.59 -3.60 0.82
N THR A 60 -16.60 -2.97 0.20
CA THR A 60 -16.77 -2.27 -1.09
C THR A 60 -17.03 -3.21 -2.27
N PHE A 61 -16.49 -4.44 -2.23
CA PHE A 61 -16.68 -5.43 -3.29
C PHE A 61 -18.16 -5.82 -3.47
N ALA A 62 -18.89 -5.92 -2.37
CA ALA A 62 -20.32 -6.27 -2.39
C ALA A 62 -21.19 -5.15 -2.97
N ILE A 63 -20.74 -3.89 -2.92
CA ILE A 63 -21.47 -2.73 -3.46
C ILE A 63 -21.45 -2.75 -4.99
N LEU A 64 -20.27 -2.92 -5.59
CA LEU A 64 -20.08 -2.91 -7.03
C LEU A 64 -19.01 -3.93 -7.43
N PRO A 65 -19.38 -5.20 -7.64
CA PRO A 65 -18.46 -6.21 -8.15
C PRO A 65 -17.86 -5.82 -9.50
N LYS A 66 -16.63 -6.25 -9.77
CA LYS A 66 -15.90 -5.88 -10.99
C LYS A 66 -16.66 -6.21 -12.30
N LYS A 67 -17.50 -7.24 -12.27
CA LYS A 67 -18.32 -7.71 -13.42
C LYS A 67 -19.82 -7.41 -13.27
N GLY A 68 -20.22 -6.57 -12.33
CA GLY A 68 -21.62 -6.30 -12.05
C GLY A 68 -22.05 -4.87 -12.37
N PHE A 69 -23.31 -4.72 -12.85
CA PHE A 69 -23.96 -3.43 -13.09
C PHE A 69 -24.91 -3.02 -11.96
N ARG A 70 -25.20 -3.90 -11.01
CA ARG A 70 -26.11 -3.61 -9.90
C ARG A 70 -25.34 -3.18 -8.66
N MET A 71 -25.52 -1.92 -8.28
CA MET A 71 -25.11 -1.42 -6.98
C MET A 71 -26.05 -1.97 -5.90
N ARG A 72 -25.47 -2.51 -4.83
CA ARG A 72 -26.22 -2.95 -3.65
C ARG A 72 -25.81 -2.09 -2.47
N PRO A 73 -26.77 -1.50 -1.70
CA PRO A 73 -26.44 -0.83 -0.46
C PRO A 73 -25.74 -1.81 0.49
N GLN A 74 -24.60 -1.37 1.02
CA GLN A 74 -23.79 -2.17 1.94
C GLN A 74 -23.07 -1.26 2.91
N THR A 75 -22.78 -1.77 4.09
CA THR A 75 -21.91 -1.07 5.04
C THR A 75 -20.47 -1.15 4.60
N VAL A 76 -19.79 -0.01 4.54
CA VAL A 76 -18.34 0.07 4.31
C VAL A 76 -17.67 0.40 5.63
N LEU A 77 -16.69 -0.41 6.02
CA LEU A 77 -15.86 -0.17 7.19
C LEU A 77 -14.51 0.35 6.74
N ILE A 78 -14.08 1.46 7.34
CA ILE A 78 -12.78 2.06 7.09
C ILE A 78 -12.01 2.07 8.40
N TYR A 79 -10.84 1.45 8.40
CA TYR A 79 -9.92 1.48 9.51
C TYR A 79 -8.64 2.23 9.12
N VAL A 80 -8.33 3.30 9.83
CA VAL A 80 -7.12 4.10 9.64
C VAL A 80 -6.09 3.64 10.67
N GLY A 81 -5.00 3.06 10.19
CA GLY A 81 -3.92 2.54 11.03
C GLY A 81 -2.90 3.61 11.43
N ASP A 82 -1.97 3.22 12.29
CA ASP A 82 -0.89 4.11 12.72
C ASP A 82 0.07 4.43 11.57
N PRO A 83 0.58 5.68 11.49
CA PRO A 83 1.55 6.07 10.49
C PRO A 83 2.84 5.22 10.58
N VAL A 84 3.35 4.80 9.44
CA VAL A 84 4.64 4.10 9.32
C VAL A 84 5.67 5.08 8.81
N PRO A 85 6.69 5.45 9.61
CA PRO A 85 7.75 6.36 9.20
C PRO A 85 8.54 5.81 8.02
N THR A 86 8.96 6.68 7.09
CA THR A 86 9.80 6.31 5.94
C THR A 86 11.13 7.06 5.90
N GLU A 87 11.44 7.90 6.89
CA GLU A 87 12.65 8.72 6.92
C GLU A 87 13.93 7.90 6.79
N ASP A 88 14.00 6.78 7.52
CA ASP A 88 15.14 5.86 7.53
C ASP A 88 14.97 4.66 6.58
N ILE A 89 13.98 4.73 5.68
CA ILE A 89 13.71 3.68 4.71
C ILE A 89 14.41 4.04 3.39
N SER A 90 15.17 3.09 2.87
CA SER A 90 15.83 3.18 1.57
C SER A 90 15.10 2.34 0.51
N LEU A 91 15.49 2.46 -0.75
CA LEU A 91 14.96 1.63 -1.83
C LEU A 91 15.27 0.13 -1.66
N ARG A 92 16.30 -0.22 -0.90
CA ARG A 92 16.64 -1.60 -0.55
C ARG A 92 15.59 -2.22 0.38
N ASP A 93 15.00 -1.40 1.24
CA ASP A 93 13.97 -1.81 2.21
C ASP A 93 12.56 -1.88 1.59
N ARG A 94 12.41 -1.54 0.31
CA ARG A 94 11.11 -1.40 -0.35
C ARG A 94 10.24 -2.65 -0.24
N ASP A 95 10.80 -3.82 -0.49
CA ASP A 95 10.03 -5.06 -0.48
C ASP A 95 9.60 -5.44 0.95
N TRP A 96 10.42 -5.12 1.95
CA TRP A 96 10.01 -5.19 3.35
C TRP A 96 8.87 -4.21 3.64
N LEU A 97 8.99 -2.96 3.20
CA LEU A 97 7.96 -1.93 3.44
C LEU A 97 6.62 -2.33 2.81
N ILE A 98 6.63 -2.88 1.60
CA ILE A 98 5.42 -3.39 0.92
C ILE A 98 4.76 -4.48 1.78
N SER A 99 5.52 -5.46 2.22
CA SER A 99 4.98 -6.55 3.03
C SER A 99 4.46 -6.08 4.38
N GLU A 100 5.13 -5.14 5.02
CA GLU A 100 4.72 -4.57 6.31
C GLU A 100 3.40 -3.79 6.17
N ILE A 101 3.27 -2.93 5.18
CA ILE A 101 2.03 -2.16 4.96
C ILE A 101 0.89 -3.12 4.58
N ARG A 102 1.14 -4.11 3.71
CA ARG A 102 0.12 -5.09 3.33
C ARG A 102 -0.34 -5.91 4.55
N ARG A 103 0.57 -6.36 5.40
CA ARG A 103 0.26 -7.08 6.64
C ARG A 103 -0.65 -6.25 7.55
N ARG A 104 -0.32 -4.98 7.78
CA ARG A 104 -1.14 -4.06 8.61
C ARG A 104 -2.55 -3.88 8.05
N ILE A 105 -2.68 -3.78 6.74
CA ILE A 105 -4.00 -3.69 6.09
C ILE A 105 -4.75 -5.01 6.24
N GLN A 106 -4.11 -6.16 5.99
CA GLN A 106 -4.72 -7.48 6.11
C GLN A 106 -5.25 -7.77 7.52
N GLU A 107 -4.53 -7.37 8.56
CA GLU A 107 -4.93 -7.61 9.95
C GLU A 107 -6.29 -6.99 10.29
N LYS A 108 -6.67 -5.91 9.62
CA LYS A 108 -7.93 -5.20 9.83
C LYS A 108 -9.06 -5.60 8.90
N LEU A 109 -8.77 -6.43 7.92
CA LEU A 109 -9.79 -6.98 7.03
C LEU A 109 -10.43 -8.25 7.62
N PRO A 110 -11.72 -8.52 7.31
CA PRO A 110 -12.33 -9.80 7.68
C PRO A 110 -11.64 -10.95 6.92
N PRO A 111 -11.69 -12.19 7.43
CA PRO A 111 -11.00 -13.34 6.84
C PRO A 111 -11.27 -13.56 5.35
N VAL A 112 -12.50 -13.31 4.90
CA VAL A 112 -12.92 -13.47 3.49
C VAL A 112 -12.30 -12.45 2.54
N GLU A 113 -11.77 -11.33 3.05
CA GLU A 113 -11.17 -10.25 2.26
C GLU A 113 -9.64 -10.21 2.37
N LYS A 114 -9.03 -11.02 3.25
CA LYS A 114 -7.58 -10.95 3.51
C LYS A 114 -6.69 -11.29 2.33
N GLY A 115 -7.15 -12.19 1.45
CA GLY A 115 -6.31 -12.74 0.39
C GLY A 115 -5.21 -13.65 0.92
N GLU A 116 -4.22 -13.94 0.08
CA GLU A 116 -3.07 -14.75 0.47
C GLU A 116 -2.26 -14.10 1.60
N PRO A 117 -1.79 -14.89 2.57
CA PRO A 117 -0.98 -14.39 3.66
C PRO A 117 0.34 -13.79 3.13
N GLU A 118 0.73 -12.65 3.68
CA GLU A 118 2.01 -12.04 3.34
C GLU A 118 3.14 -12.76 4.08
N PRO A 119 4.17 -13.24 3.38
CA PRO A 119 5.33 -13.83 4.05
C PRO A 119 6.04 -12.78 4.91
N ILE A 120 6.50 -13.19 6.08
CA ILE A 120 7.26 -12.32 6.98
C ILE A 120 8.60 -12.01 6.31
N LYS A 121 8.82 -10.75 5.97
CA LYS A 121 10.09 -10.23 5.49
C LYS A 121 10.77 -9.44 6.61
N VAL A 122 12.03 -9.70 6.81
CA VAL A 122 12.85 -8.95 7.76
C VAL A 122 13.40 -7.73 7.06
N LYS A 123 13.40 -6.58 7.76
CA LYS A 123 14.06 -5.38 7.22
C LYS A 123 15.55 -5.67 7.06
N PRO A 124 16.15 -5.40 5.90
CA PRO A 124 17.60 -5.57 5.70
C PRO A 124 18.38 -4.81 6.75
N THR A 125 19.34 -5.48 7.38
CA THR A 125 20.21 -4.84 8.36
C THR A 125 21.32 -4.06 7.65
N ALA A 126 21.84 -3.00 8.31
CA ALA A 126 22.92 -2.19 7.76
C ALA A 126 24.20 -2.99 7.43
N ALA A 127 24.40 -4.17 8.04
CA ALA A 127 25.52 -5.05 7.78
C ALA A 127 25.49 -5.73 6.39
N GLU A 128 24.30 -6.02 5.86
CA GLU A 128 24.11 -6.60 4.53
C GLU A 128 24.33 -5.61 3.38
N SER A 129 24.41 -4.31 3.72
CA SER A 129 24.58 -3.24 2.74
C SER A 129 26.00 -3.07 2.20
N LYS A 130 27.00 -3.79 2.76
CA LYS A 130 28.43 -3.66 2.37
C LYS A 130 28.90 -4.66 1.32
N HIS A 131 28.05 -5.58 0.86
CA HIS A 131 28.43 -6.68 -0.07
C HIS A 131 27.65 -6.66 -1.39
N SER A 132 27.15 -5.52 -1.83
CA SER A 132 26.51 -5.36 -3.15
C SER A 132 27.10 -4.19 -3.89
#